data_bca56b8a212e6af7ffdc7e508094a4e6
#
_entry.id   bca56b8a212e6af7ffdc7e508094a4e6
#
_cell.length_a   1.000
_cell.length_b   1.000
_cell.length_c   1.000
_cell.angle_alpha   90.00
_cell.angle_beta   90.00
_cell.angle_gamma   90.00
#
_symmetry.space_group_name_H-M   'P 1'
#
loop_
_entity.id
_entity.type
_entity.pdbx_description
1 polymer ?
#
loop_
_entity_poly.entity_id
_entity_poly.type
_entity_poly.pdbx_seq_one_letter_code
_entity_poly.pdbx_strand_id
1 'polypeptide(L)'
;MQDAGAALAFGTDFPIAPLSPILQIFHAVTRVDYTGKDTWNEQERVGIAEALRAYTKGAAYSVHREKELGTLEPDKLADIVVLDHDLFAVPLEKIPETKVKMTIMDGEIVFTDLEQQANVATNYAIKE
;
A
#
# COMPACT_ATOMS: atom_id res chain seq x y z
N MET A 1 16.33 14.20 -1.47
CA MET A 1 16.84 12.93 -2.05
C MET A 1 16.31 12.70 -3.46
N GLN A 2 15.01 12.77 -3.69
CA GLN A 2 14.38 12.57 -5.02
C GLN A 2 14.89 13.58 -6.04
N ASP A 3 14.99 14.86 -5.69
CA ASP A 3 15.55 15.93 -6.55
C ASP A 3 17.02 15.70 -6.92
N ALA A 4 17.73 14.86 -6.18
CA ALA A 4 19.10 14.43 -6.48
C ALA A 4 19.15 13.16 -7.36
N GLY A 5 18.00 12.70 -7.89
CA GLY A 5 17.92 11.53 -8.77
C GLY A 5 17.96 10.18 -8.04
N ALA A 6 17.81 10.14 -6.72
CA ALA A 6 17.75 8.89 -5.98
C ALA A 6 16.43 8.15 -6.23
N ALA A 7 16.50 6.85 -6.49
CA ALA A 7 15.33 5.99 -6.53
C ALA A 7 14.86 5.68 -5.11
N LEU A 8 13.58 5.95 -4.83
CA LEU A 8 12.97 5.62 -3.54
C LEU A 8 12.39 4.21 -3.61
N ALA A 9 12.66 3.42 -2.55
CA ALA A 9 12.02 2.13 -2.31
C ALA A 9 11.47 2.12 -0.89
N PHE A 10 10.17 1.82 -0.74
CA PHE A 10 9.49 1.77 0.55
C PHE A 10 9.18 0.35 0.97
N GLY A 11 9.18 0.13 2.28
CA GLY A 11 8.76 -1.08 2.95
C GLY A 11 8.35 -0.76 4.38
N THR A 12 7.57 -1.62 5.02
CA THR A 12 7.11 -1.42 6.40
C THR A 12 8.15 -1.85 7.43
N ASP A 13 9.12 -2.68 7.03
CA ASP A 13 10.08 -3.30 7.94
C ASP A 13 9.39 -3.98 9.15
N PHE A 14 8.25 -4.64 8.87
CA PHE A 14 7.51 -5.34 9.94
C PHE A 14 8.41 -6.35 10.68
N PRO A 15 8.40 -6.38 12.03
CA PRO A 15 7.43 -5.77 12.96
C PRO A 15 7.83 -4.39 13.51
N ILE A 16 8.83 -3.73 12.94
CA ILE A 16 9.27 -2.40 13.40
C ILE A 16 8.17 -1.36 13.22
N ALA A 17 7.49 -1.39 12.07
CA ALA A 17 6.29 -0.61 11.82
C ALA A 17 5.08 -1.53 11.55
N PRO A 18 3.84 -1.02 11.62
CA PRO A 18 2.65 -1.78 11.24
C PRO A 18 2.74 -2.32 9.82
N LEU A 19 2.18 -3.51 9.59
CA LEU A 19 2.27 -4.20 8.30
C LEU A 19 1.56 -3.44 7.15
N SER A 20 0.59 -2.58 7.46
CA SER A 20 -0.22 -1.87 6.46
C SER A 20 0.61 -0.89 5.63
N PRO A 21 0.81 -1.09 4.32
CA PRO A 21 1.46 -0.12 3.45
C PRO A 21 0.63 1.16 3.27
N ILE A 22 -0.70 1.08 3.38
CA ILE A 22 -1.61 2.25 3.28
C ILE A 22 -1.30 3.26 4.38
N LEU A 23 -1.08 2.80 5.61
CA LEU A 23 -0.68 3.66 6.71
C LEU A 23 0.69 4.32 6.46
N GLN A 24 1.64 3.58 5.90
CA GLN A 24 2.97 4.12 5.58
C GLN A 24 2.90 5.14 4.43
N ILE A 25 2.05 4.91 3.43
CA ILE A 25 1.77 5.90 2.39
C ILE A 25 1.23 7.19 3.01
N PHE A 26 0.26 7.10 3.94
CA PHE A 26 -0.26 8.26 4.67
C PHE A 26 0.87 9.03 5.37
N HIS A 27 1.75 8.35 6.12
CA HIS A 27 2.88 9.00 6.79
C HIS A 27 3.89 9.61 5.80
N ALA A 28 4.12 8.98 4.66
CA ALA A 28 5.02 9.52 3.64
C ALA A 28 4.49 10.82 3.01
N VAL A 29 3.18 10.91 2.77
CA VAL A 29 2.56 12.08 2.12
C VAL A 29 2.18 13.18 3.10
N THR A 30 2.00 12.89 4.38
CA THR A 30 1.63 13.88 5.40
C THR A 30 2.76 14.27 6.32
N ARG A 31 3.69 13.34 6.57
CA ARG A 31 4.74 13.43 7.60
C ARG A 31 4.20 13.58 9.02
N VAL A 32 2.91 13.29 9.22
CA VAL A 32 2.28 13.23 10.54
C VAL A 32 2.80 12.02 11.30
N ASP A 33 3.08 12.19 12.58
CA ASP A 33 3.55 11.11 13.46
C ASP A 33 2.44 10.09 13.80
N TYR A 34 2.78 9.00 14.47
CA TYR A 34 1.82 7.96 14.89
C TYR A 34 0.80 8.44 15.92
N THR A 35 1.04 9.58 16.58
CA THR A 35 0.07 10.17 17.52
C THR A 35 -0.96 11.04 16.82
N GLY A 36 -0.73 11.39 15.56
CA GLY A 36 -1.58 12.28 14.77
C GLY A 36 -1.49 13.76 15.17
N LYS A 37 -0.51 14.13 16.01
CA LYS A 37 -0.41 15.48 16.60
C LYS A 37 0.65 16.33 15.95
N ASP A 38 1.79 15.73 15.63
CA ASP A 38 2.95 16.46 15.17
C ASP A 38 3.34 16.05 13.74
N THR A 39 3.91 17.01 13.01
CA THR A 39 4.46 16.78 11.68
C THR A 39 5.98 16.90 11.75
N TRP A 40 6.67 15.89 11.24
CA TRP A 40 8.14 15.84 11.22
C TRP A 40 8.70 16.11 9.83
N ASN A 41 9.57 17.12 9.71
CA ASN A 41 10.23 17.47 8.43
C ASN A 41 9.21 17.58 7.27
N GLU A 42 8.26 18.48 7.38
CA GLU A 42 7.16 18.66 6.44
C GLU A 42 7.64 18.87 4.98
N GLN A 43 8.80 19.50 4.82
CA GLN A 43 9.45 19.73 3.53
C GLN A 43 9.88 18.43 2.81
N GLU A 44 9.95 17.30 3.53
CA GLU A 44 10.31 15.99 2.99
C GLU A 44 9.07 15.14 2.62
N ARG A 45 7.89 15.74 2.54
CA ARG A 45 6.69 15.08 2.00
C ARG A 45 6.94 14.63 0.56
N VAL A 46 6.40 13.47 0.23
CA VAL A 46 6.32 12.99 -1.16
C VAL A 46 4.87 13.04 -1.62
N GLY A 47 4.63 13.09 -2.93
CA GLY A 47 3.28 12.98 -3.47
C GLY A 47 2.76 11.52 -3.39
N ILE A 48 1.44 11.35 -3.52
CA ILE A 48 0.81 10.02 -3.53
C ILE A 48 1.38 9.15 -4.65
N ALA A 49 1.57 9.73 -5.85
CA ALA A 49 2.16 9.02 -7.00
C ALA A 49 3.59 8.52 -6.71
N GLU A 50 4.41 9.35 -6.05
CA GLU A 50 5.75 8.97 -5.65
C GLU A 50 5.75 7.88 -4.59
N ALA A 51 4.88 8.00 -3.58
CA ALA A 51 4.75 6.99 -2.52
C ALA A 51 4.32 5.63 -3.09
N LEU A 52 3.30 5.60 -3.95
CA LEU A 52 2.87 4.37 -4.64
C LEU A 52 3.98 3.79 -5.51
N ARG A 53 4.68 4.63 -6.29
CA ARG A 53 5.81 4.18 -7.10
C ARG A 53 6.94 3.60 -6.25
N ALA A 54 7.21 4.19 -5.08
CA ALA A 54 8.23 3.68 -4.16
C ALA A 54 7.85 2.30 -3.57
N TYR A 55 6.55 2.08 -3.27
CA TYR A 55 6.04 0.79 -2.79
C TYR A 55 5.92 -0.29 -3.88
N THR A 56 5.89 0.07 -5.14
CA THR A 56 5.74 -0.86 -6.27
C THR A 56 7.03 -0.97 -7.08
N LYS A 57 7.23 -0.12 -8.07
CA LYS A 57 8.40 -0.11 -8.95
C LYS A 57 9.72 0.06 -8.18
N GLY A 58 9.73 0.95 -7.17
CA GLY A 58 10.91 1.18 -6.35
C GLY A 58 11.29 -0.04 -5.52
N ALA A 59 10.32 -0.68 -4.89
CA ALA A 59 10.54 -1.91 -4.14
C ALA A 59 11.03 -3.05 -5.06
N ALA A 60 10.44 -3.22 -6.24
CA ALA A 60 10.91 -4.20 -7.23
C ALA A 60 12.36 -3.92 -7.68
N TYR A 61 12.70 -2.65 -7.91
CA TYR A 61 14.06 -2.24 -8.28
C TYR A 61 15.08 -2.53 -7.17
N SER A 62 14.73 -2.31 -5.91
CA SER A 62 15.63 -2.55 -4.77
C SER A 62 16.08 -4.01 -4.63
N VAL A 63 15.30 -4.94 -5.18
CA VAL A 63 15.61 -6.39 -5.19
C VAL A 63 15.96 -6.91 -6.59
N HIS A 64 16.22 -6.02 -7.55
CA HIS A 64 16.61 -6.34 -8.94
C HIS A 64 15.56 -7.17 -9.71
N ARG A 65 14.27 -6.99 -9.41
CA ARG A 65 13.15 -7.67 -10.08
C ARG A 65 12.23 -6.70 -10.84
N GLU A 66 12.67 -5.51 -11.17
CA GLU A 66 11.89 -4.48 -11.87
C GLU A 66 11.47 -4.88 -13.29
N LYS A 67 12.09 -5.93 -13.86
CA LYS A 67 11.69 -6.51 -15.15
C LYS A 67 10.49 -7.44 -15.04
N GLU A 68 10.22 -7.96 -13.83
CA GLU A 68 9.18 -8.94 -13.58
C GLU A 68 8.03 -8.37 -12.74
N LEU A 69 8.30 -7.37 -11.90
CA LEU A 69 7.40 -6.86 -10.87
C LEU A 69 7.31 -5.33 -10.89
N GLY A 70 6.38 -4.81 -10.11
CA GLY A 70 6.30 -3.40 -9.72
C GLY A 70 5.54 -2.49 -10.66
N THR A 71 5.10 -2.98 -11.82
CA THR A 71 4.25 -2.25 -12.78
C THR A 71 3.26 -3.20 -13.46
N LEU A 72 2.11 -2.66 -13.89
CA LEU A 72 1.09 -3.38 -14.66
C LEU A 72 1.41 -3.24 -16.16
N GLU A 73 2.41 -3.98 -16.63
CA GLU A 73 2.86 -3.99 -18.02
C GLU A 73 2.78 -5.42 -18.57
N PRO A 74 2.59 -5.62 -19.90
CA PRO A 74 2.67 -6.93 -20.52
C PRO A 74 3.98 -7.63 -20.16
N ASP A 75 3.93 -8.96 -20.05
CA ASP A 75 5.06 -9.85 -19.75
C ASP A 75 5.60 -9.74 -18.30
N LYS A 76 4.90 -9.03 -17.41
CA LYS A 76 5.17 -9.03 -15.97
C LYS A 76 4.19 -9.90 -15.20
N LEU A 77 4.61 -10.32 -14.01
CA LEU A 77 3.73 -11.03 -13.08
C LEU A 77 2.51 -10.16 -12.74
N ALA A 78 1.34 -10.77 -12.74
CA ALA A 78 0.10 -10.11 -12.43
C ALA A 78 -0.09 -9.98 -10.90
N ASP A 79 0.78 -9.19 -10.26
CA ASP A 79 0.70 -8.84 -8.85
C ASP A 79 -0.10 -7.54 -8.71
N ILE A 80 -1.36 -7.67 -8.28
CA ILE A 80 -2.34 -6.57 -8.29
C ILE A 80 -3.02 -6.46 -6.93
N VAL A 81 -3.14 -5.25 -6.43
CA VAL A 81 -3.96 -4.92 -5.26
C VAL A 81 -5.11 -4.01 -5.69
N VAL A 82 -6.34 -4.40 -5.36
CA VAL A 82 -7.53 -3.59 -5.57
C VAL A 82 -7.93 -2.95 -4.25
N LEU A 83 -8.07 -1.63 -4.25
CA LEU A 83 -8.47 -0.83 -3.10
C LEU A 83 -9.95 -0.43 -3.22
N ASP A 84 -10.59 -0.15 -2.09
CA ASP A 84 -11.98 0.34 -2.06
C ASP A 84 -12.11 1.84 -2.35
N HIS A 85 -11.00 2.59 -2.30
CA HIS A 85 -10.96 4.01 -2.59
C HIS A 85 -9.82 4.34 -3.55
N ASP A 86 -10.04 5.37 -4.36
CA ASP A 86 -9.00 6.00 -5.16
C ASP A 86 -8.17 6.93 -4.26
N LEU A 87 -6.91 6.56 -4.00
CA LEU A 87 -6.00 7.34 -3.15
C LEU A 87 -5.71 8.74 -3.69
N PHE A 88 -5.93 8.98 -4.99
CA PHE A 88 -5.77 10.31 -5.59
C PHE A 88 -7.00 11.21 -5.40
N ALA A 89 -8.16 10.63 -5.09
CA ALA A 89 -9.43 11.35 -4.96
C ALA A 89 -9.86 11.56 -3.51
N VAL A 90 -9.41 10.71 -2.57
CA VAL A 90 -9.77 10.84 -1.16
C VAL A 90 -8.97 11.95 -0.47
N PRO A 91 -9.54 12.66 0.52
CA PRO A 91 -8.79 13.55 1.41
C PRO A 91 -7.65 12.80 2.09
N LEU A 92 -6.50 13.47 2.31
CA LEU A 92 -5.30 12.81 2.88
C LEU A 92 -5.59 12.12 4.23
N GLU A 93 -6.38 12.75 5.09
CA GLU A 93 -6.78 12.21 6.40
C GLU A 93 -7.64 10.93 6.31
N LYS A 94 -8.20 10.63 5.13
CA LYS A 94 -9.00 9.43 4.87
C LYS A 94 -8.18 8.28 4.27
N ILE A 95 -6.95 8.53 3.85
CA ILE A 95 -6.08 7.46 3.31
C ILE A 95 -5.99 6.25 4.26
N PRO A 96 -5.80 6.40 5.60
CA PRO A 96 -5.71 5.26 6.51
C PRO A 96 -6.98 4.39 6.59
N GLU A 97 -8.14 4.91 6.18
CA GLU A 97 -9.41 4.17 6.17
C GLU A 97 -9.55 3.27 4.93
N THR A 98 -8.69 3.44 3.93
CA THR A 98 -8.71 2.66 2.68
C THR A 98 -8.41 1.19 2.96
N LYS A 99 -9.22 0.30 2.38
CA LYS A 99 -9.13 -1.15 2.57
C LYS A 99 -8.75 -1.85 1.28
N VAL A 100 -8.01 -2.94 1.43
CA VAL A 100 -7.77 -3.87 0.33
C VAL A 100 -9.04 -4.69 0.10
N LYS A 101 -9.56 -4.68 -1.13
CA LYS A 101 -10.70 -5.48 -1.57
C LYS A 101 -10.29 -6.82 -2.17
N MET A 102 -9.15 -6.81 -2.87
CA MET A 102 -8.63 -8.02 -3.51
C MET A 102 -7.10 -7.93 -3.61
N THR A 103 -6.43 -9.04 -3.45
CA THR A 103 -5.02 -9.20 -3.79
C THR A 103 -4.88 -10.35 -4.78
N ILE A 104 -4.20 -10.09 -5.87
CA ILE A 104 -3.85 -11.05 -6.91
C ILE A 104 -2.33 -11.19 -6.89
N MET A 105 -1.83 -12.42 -6.94
CA MET A 105 -0.41 -12.75 -6.95
C MET A 105 -0.15 -13.75 -8.07
N ASP A 106 0.72 -13.38 -9.01
CA ASP A 106 1.00 -14.15 -10.22
C ASP A 106 -0.28 -14.58 -10.98
N GLY A 107 -1.28 -13.68 -11.03
CA GLY A 107 -2.57 -13.92 -11.67
C GLY A 107 -3.60 -14.72 -10.85
N GLU A 108 -3.23 -15.23 -9.67
CA GLU A 108 -4.14 -15.95 -8.77
C GLU A 108 -4.69 -15.03 -7.68
N ILE A 109 -5.99 -15.11 -7.41
CA ILE A 109 -6.62 -14.36 -6.32
C ILE A 109 -6.23 -15.04 -5.00
N VAL A 110 -5.43 -14.36 -4.18
CA VAL A 110 -4.96 -14.85 -2.87
C VAL A 110 -5.72 -14.23 -1.70
N PHE A 111 -6.48 -13.17 -1.93
CA PHE A 111 -7.32 -12.52 -0.92
C PHE A 111 -8.51 -11.83 -1.56
N THR A 112 -9.70 -11.98 -0.95
CA THR A 112 -10.88 -11.15 -1.21
C THR A 112 -11.58 -10.77 0.09
N ASP A 113 -12.05 -9.53 0.20
CA ASP A 113 -12.86 -9.05 1.32
C ASP A 113 -14.23 -9.78 1.39
N LEU A 114 -14.75 -10.27 0.26
CA LEU A 114 -16.01 -11.00 0.18
C LEU A 114 -15.95 -12.35 0.90
N GLU A 115 -14.83 -13.08 0.82
CA GLU A 115 -14.66 -14.36 1.51
C GLU A 115 -14.57 -14.19 3.02
N GLN A 116 -13.94 -13.13 3.50
CA GLN A 116 -13.92 -12.84 4.93
C GLN A 116 -15.30 -12.50 5.48
N GLN A 117 -16.10 -11.75 4.75
CA GLN A 117 -17.48 -11.44 5.13
C GLN A 117 -18.35 -12.70 5.18
N ALA A 118 -18.21 -13.61 4.21
CA ALA A 118 -18.92 -14.89 4.19
C ALA A 118 -18.53 -15.80 5.38
N ASN A 119 -17.24 -15.90 5.69
CA ASN A 119 -16.73 -16.69 6.80
C ASN A 119 -17.18 -16.13 8.18
N VAL A 120 -17.23 -14.81 8.32
CA VAL A 120 -17.75 -14.16 9.54
C VAL A 120 -19.24 -14.46 9.69
N ALA A 121 -20.05 -14.31 8.63
CA ALA A 121 -21.47 -14.60 8.67
C ALA A 121 -21.76 -16.08 9.04
N THR A 122 -21.00 -17.01 8.46
CA THR A 122 -21.13 -18.45 8.77
C THR A 122 -20.76 -18.78 10.22
N ASN A 123 -19.72 -18.15 10.78
CA ASN A 123 -19.32 -18.38 12.18
C ASN A 123 -20.30 -17.80 13.20
N TYR A 124 -21.10 -16.79 12.84
CA TYR A 124 -22.18 -16.29 13.70
C TYR A 124 -23.43 -17.18 13.62
N ALA A 125 -23.73 -17.77 12.46
CA ALA A 125 -24.89 -18.64 12.27
C ALA A 125 -24.75 -20.02 12.97
N ILE A 126 -23.53 -20.46 13.32
CA ILE A 126 -23.27 -21.74 14.01
C ILE A 126 -23.40 -21.63 15.55
N LYS A 127 -23.58 -20.42 16.08
CA LYS A 127 -23.67 -20.15 17.53
C LYS A 127 -25.11 -19.98 18.06
N GLU A 128 -26.11 -20.14 17.23
CA GLU A 128 -27.53 -20.24 17.59
C GLU A 128 -28.00 -21.72 17.57
#